data_654ecc30d7005fcf13ccd8f67ea69561
#
_entry.id   654ecc30d7005fcf13ccd8f67ea69561
#
_cell.length_a   1.000
_cell.length_b   1.000
_cell.length_c   1.000
_cell.angle_alpha   90.00
_cell.angle_beta   90.00
_cell.angle_gamma   90.00
#
_symmetry.space_group_name_H-M   'P 1'
#
loop_
_entity.id
_entity.type
_entity.pdbx_description
1 polymer ?
#
loop_
_entity_poly.entity_id
_entity_poly.type
_entity_poly.pdbx_seq_one_letter_code
_entity_poly.pdbx_strand_id
1 'polypeptide(L)'
;MIVSKKMIKEVSRSLLPFSDAVSSELPMSSLLRLSLFQVSVGIATVLLVGTLNRVMIVELGVVASLVATMVAIPILLAPLRAILGFKSDNYKSLIGWKRMPYIWYGTMWQFGGLAVMPFSIIVLSGDQTVGPWWAGHILVAFSFLATGMGAHLTQTAGLALAADRATDQTRSQVVALLYVMFLLGMGLAAVAFGFLLADFTKFKLIQVVQGAAVVTLLLNLIAIWRQERLKPVEKKNIYKTEAAFIPIMRLFLKSQGGRSLLLVVFFGTLGLSMQDILLEPYGGEILGLSVAATTNLTAIWVIGALVGLFIASRSLKRKKGGPIRSIVFALFIAIGGLCLIIMSDPMNLVSLYYFGSFLIGLGTGLFAVSTLIIAMTIPISKGTGRG
;
A
#
# COMPACT_ATOMS: atom_id res chain seq x y z
N MET A 1 -25.51 -11.37 -37.76
CA MET A 1 -24.18 -10.74 -37.54
C MET A 1 -24.04 -9.92 -36.26
N ILE A 2 -25.11 -9.31 -35.74
CA ILE A 2 -25.11 -8.49 -34.50
C ILE A 2 -25.02 -9.36 -33.23
N VAL A 3 -25.65 -10.54 -33.22
CA VAL A 3 -25.63 -11.48 -32.08
C VAL A 3 -24.21 -12.03 -31.81
N SER A 4 -23.44 -12.29 -32.86
CA SER A 4 -22.05 -12.78 -32.75
C SER A 4 -21.09 -11.77 -32.06
N LYS A 5 -21.24 -10.47 -32.39
CA LYS A 5 -20.39 -9.42 -31.73
C LYS A 5 -20.69 -9.24 -30.25
N LYS A 6 -21.94 -9.44 -29.83
CA LYS A 6 -22.38 -9.33 -28.44
C LYS A 6 -21.88 -10.53 -27.61
N MET A 7 -21.98 -11.74 -28.16
CA MET A 7 -21.45 -12.97 -27.56
C MET A 7 -19.91 -12.94 -27.44
N ILE A 8 -19.21 -12.53 -28.50
CA ILE A 8 -17.74 -12.40 -28.47
C ILE A 8 -17.31 -11.37 -27.40
N LYS A 9 -18.07 -10.28 -27.25
CA LYS A 9 -17.81 -9.25 -26.24
C LYS A 9 -18.12 -9.71 -24.80
N GLU A 10 -19.12 -10.60 -24.64
CA GLU A 10 -19.43 -11.22 -23.33
C GLU A 10 -18.43 -12.31 -22.95
N VAL A 11 -18.05 -13.18 -23.89
CA VAL A 11 -17.01 -14.21 -23.67
C VAL A 11 -15.63 -13.56 -23.42
N SER A 12 -15.27 -12.52 -24.17
CA SER A 12 -14.05 -11.75 -23.94
C SER A 12 -14.05 -11.05 -22.57
N ARG A 13 -15.21 -10.58 -22.08
CA ARG A 13 -15.33 -9.99 -20.74
C ARG A 13 -15.22 -11.03 -19.63
N SER A 14 -15.76 -12.24 -19.80
CA SER A 14 -15.69 -13.31 -18.80
C SER A 14 -14.29 -13.88 -18.63
N LEU A 15 -13.41 -13.73 -19.62
CA LEU A 15 -12.02 -14.16 -19.58
C LEU A 15 -11.08 -13.14 -18.91
N LEU A 16 -11.50 -11.88 -18.74
CA LEU A 16 -10.69 -10.87 -18.06
C LEU A 16 -10.76 -11.04 -16.55
N PRO A 17 -9.62 -11.12 -15.85
CA PRO A 17 -9.60 -11.10 -14.39
C PRO A 17 -10.32 -9.85 -13.89
N PHE A 18 -11.16 -10.01 -12.85
CA PHE A 18 -11.98 -8.94 -12.27
C PHE A 18 -13.09 -8.35 -13.20
N SER A 19 -13.52 -9.08 -14.21
CA SER A 19 -14.69 -8.66 -15.02
C SER A 19 -15.93 -8.40 -14.15
N ASP A 20 -16.07 -9.13 -13.04
CA ASP A 20 -17.17 -9.00 -12.07
C ASP A 20 -17.09 -7.70 -11.23
N ALA A 21 -15.95 -6.98 -11.27
CA ALA A 21 -15.80 -5.69 -10.61
C ALA A 21 -16.43 -4.51 -11.38
N VAL A 22 -16.84 -4.75 -12.62
CA VAL A 22 -17.36 -3.73 -13.54
C VAL A 22 -18.84 -3.48 -13.30
N SER A 23 -19.22 -2.21 -13.29
CA SER A 23 -20.62 -1.77 -13.28
C SER A 23 -20.84 -0.69 -14.35
N SER A 24 -22.11 -0.35 -14.60
CA SER A 24 -22.46 0.75 -15.52
C SER A 24 -21.90 2.09 -15.05
N GLU A 25 -21.78 2.30 -13.74
CA GLU A 25 -21.22 3.51 -13.15
C GLU A 25 -19.69 3.50 -13.08
N LEU A 26 -19.07 2.32 -13.05
CA LEU A 26 -17.62 2.13 -13.02
C LEU A 26 -17.17 1.12 -14.09
N PRO A 27 -17.05 1.56 -15.36
CA PRO A 27 -16.56 0.70 -16.44
C PRO A 27 -15.09 0.32 -16.22
N MET A 28 -14.65 -0.83 -16.78
CA MET A 28 -13.29 -1.37 -16.60
C MET A 28 -12.19 -0.34 -16.89
N SER A 29 -12.31 0.42 -17.96
CA SER A 29 -11.32 1.46 -18.31
C SER A 29 -11.21 2.56 -17.25
N SER A 30 -12.32 2.96 -16.65
CA SER A 30 -12.36 3.94 -15.56
C SER A 30 -11.79 3.36 -14.27
N LEU A 31 -12.09 2.09 -13.99
CA LEU A 31 -11.57 1.37 -12.82
C LEU A 31 -10.06 1.15 -12.92
N LEU A 32 -9.55 0.68 -14.06
CA LEU A 32 -8.10 0.52 -14.29
C LEU A 32 -7.36 1.85 -14.22
N ARG A 33 -7.94 2.91 -14.80
CA ARG A 33 -7.34 4.24 -14.70
C ARG A 33 -7.32 4.74 -13.27
N LEU A 34 -8.43 4.59 -12.52
CA LEU A 34 -8.48 4.95 -11.12
C LEU A 34 -7.43 4.17 -10.31
N SER A 35 -7.28 2.86 -10.58
CA SER A 35 -6.35 2.00 -9.84
C SER A 35 -4.87 2.39 -9.96
N LEU A 36 -4.49 3.29 -10.89
CA LEU A 36 -3.13 3.78 -11.04
C LEU A 36 -2.59 4.51 -9.81
N PHE A 37 -3.49 5.08 -8.96
CA PHE A 37 -3.03 5.65 -7.69
C PHE A 37 -2.41 4.58 -6.77
N GLN A 38 -2.88 3.34 -6.84
CA GLN A 38 -2.31 2.24 -6.07
C GLN A 38 -0.92 1.84 -6.58
N VAL A 39 -0.71 1.89 -7.90
CA VAL A 39 0.63 1.71 -8.49
C VAL A 39 1.58 2.79 -7.98
N SER A 40 1.14 4.06 -7.97
CA SER A 40 1.90 5.18 -7.42
C SER A 40 2.27 4.97 -5.94
N VAL A 41 1.33 4.53 -5.12
CA VAL A 41 1.59 4.21 -3.70
C VAL A 41 2.54 3.04 -3.56
N GLY A 42 2.41 2.00 -4.41
CA GLY A 42 3.33 0.86 -4.44
C GLY A 42 4.77 1.26 -4.75
N ILE A 43 4.98 2.14 -5.73
CA ILE A 43 6.31 2.71 -6.06
C ILE A 43 6.91 3.42 -4.85
N ALA A 44 6.14 4.30 -4.19
CA ALA A 44 6.59 5.03 -3.00
C ALA A 44 6.93 4.08 -1.84
N THR A 45 6.14 3.02 -1.65
CA THR A 45 6.37 2.03 -0.58
C THR A 45 7.69 1.30 -0.79
N VAL A 46 8.00 0.83 -2.01
CA VAL A 46 9.26 0.15 -2.32
C VAL A 46 10.45 1.08 -2.10
N LEU A 47 10.34 2.34 -2.48
CA LEU A 47 11.39 3.31 -2.21
C LEU A 47 11.65 3.49 -0.71
N LEU A 48 10.59 3.77 0.07
CA LEU A 48 10.74 4.11 1.49
C LEU A 48 11.21 2.93 2.33
N VAL A 49 10.58 1.77 2.15
CA VAL A 49 10.75 0.62 3.05
C VAL A 49 11.87 -0.30 2.59
N GLY A 50 12.03 -0.47 1.28
CA GLY A 50 13.03 -1.34 0.69
C GLY A 50 14.29 -0.58 0.25
N THR A 51 14.26 -0.07 -0.97
CA THR A 51 15.47 0.44 -1.67
C THR A 51 16.23 1.51 -0.89
N LEU A 52 15.56 2.56 -0.38
CA LEU A 52 16.24 3.65 0.33
C LEU A 52 16.71 3.22 1.71
N ASN A 53 15.95 2.37 2.40
CA ASN A 53 16.35 1.79 3.67
C ASN A 53 17.70 1.06 3.53
N ARG A 54 17.81 0.16 2.56
CA ARG A 54 19.04 -0.57 2.28
C ARG A 54 20.18 0.35 1.83
N VAL A 55 19.91 1.27 0.89
CA VAL A 55 20.94 2.20 0.37
C VAL A 55 21.51 3.08 1.47
N MET A 56 20.66 3.59 2.37
CA MET A 56 21.13 4.43 3.49
C MET A 56 22.04 3.66 4.44
N ILE A 57 21.70 2.41 4.76
CA ILE A 57 22.46 1.58 5.71
C ILE A 57 23.74 1.09 5.03
N VAL A 58 23.64 0.40 3.90
CA VAL A 58 24.75 -0.37 3.31
C VAL A 58 25.67 0.51 2.46
N GLU A 59 25.10 1.37 1.58
CA GLU A 59 25.89 2.16 0.63
C GLU A 59 26.38 3.49 1.22
N LEU A 60 25.60 4.08 2.12
CA LEU A 60 25.91 5.40 2.69
C LEU A 60 26.38 5.33 4.14
N GLY A 61 26.40 4.14 4.76
CA GLY A 61 26.91 3.93 6.12
C GLY A 61 26.10 4.62 7.21
N VAL A 62 24.82 4.93 6.96
CA VAL A 62 23.95 5.56 7.96
C VAL A 62 23.54 4.52 8.99
N VAL A 63 23.59 4.88 10.28
CA VAL A 63 23.26 3.98 11.39
C VAL A 63 21.86 3.39 11.22
N ALA A 64 21.76 2.05 11.24
CA ALA A 64 20.52 1.32 10.96
C ALA A 64 19.36 1.73 11.89
N SER A 65 19.60 2.03 13.17
CA SER A 65 18.55 2.50 14.09
C SER A 65 17.97 3.85 13.71
N LEU A 66 18.78 4.75 13.14
CA LEU A 66 18.33 6.04 12.63
C LEU A 66 17.46 5.84 11.41
N VAL A 67 17.90 5.01 10.46
CA VAL A 67 17.13 4.71 9.24
C VAL A 67 15.80 4.04 9.59
N ALA A 68 15.79 3.04 10.49
CA ALA A 68 14.59 2.40 10.98
C ALA A 68 13.61 3.41 11.61
N THR A 69 14.12 4.40 12.35
CA THR A 69 13.31 5.48 12.92
C THR A 69 12.67 6.32 11.81
N MET A 70 13.42 6.69 10.77
CA MET A 70 12.89 7.47 9.63
C MET A 70 11.80 6.72 8.87
N VAL A 71 11.99 5.43 8.61
CA VAL A 71 10.98 4.55 7.98
C VAL A 71 9.75 4.36 8.88
N ALA A 72 9.94 4.32 10.21
CA ALA A 72 8.85 4.14 11.15
C ALA A 72 7.94 5.38 11.27
N ILE A 73 8.43 6.61 11.03
CA ILE A 73 7.63 7.84 11.16
C ILE A 73 6.31 7.79 10.38
N PRO A 74 6.28 7.50 9.06
CA PRO A 74 5.02 7.39 8.33
C PRO A 74 4.12 6.25 8.84
N ILE A 75 4.71 5.14 9.27
CA ILE A 75 3.97 3.96 9.76
C ILE A 75 3.28 4.29 11.09
N LEU A 76 3.97 4.97 12.01
CA LEU A 76 3.39 5.41 13.29
C LEU A 76 2.21 6.37 13.10
N LEU A 77 2.21 7.13 12.00
CA LEU A 77 1.12 8.03 11.65
C LEU A 77 -0.01 7.37 10.85
N ALA A 78 0.14 6.09 10.47
CA ALA A 78 -0.89 5.34 9.75
C ALA A 78 -2.28 5.35 10.44
N PRO A 79 -2.44 5.34 11.78
CA PRO A 79 -3.75 5.48 12.42
C PRO A 79 -4.50 6.77 12.06
N LEU A 80 -3.79 7.86 11.71
CA LEU A 80 -4.40 9.10 11.24
C LEU A 80 -5.22 8.91 9.96
N ARG A 81 -4.96 7.84 9.19
CA ARG A 81 -5.76 7.47 8.00
C ARG A 81 -7.24 7.31 8.32
N ALA A 82 -7.58 6.80 9.51
CA ALA A 82 -8.97 6.66 9.94
C ALA A 82 -9.64 8.04 10.10
N ILE A 83 -8.93 9.01 10.67
CA ILE A 83 -9.41 10.39 10.82
C ILE A 83 -9.49 11.08 9.46
N LEU A 84 -8.48 10.92 8.62
CA LEU A 84 -8.44 11.49 7.27
C LEU A 84 -9.56 10.90 6.38
N GLY A 85 -9.80 9.59 6.47
CA GLY A 85 -10.91 8.92 5.81
C GLY A 85 -12.24 9.52 6.23
N PHE A 86 -12.48 9.60 7.55
CA PHE A 86 -13.70 10.18 8.10
C PHE A 86 -13.90 11.65 7.67
N LYS A 87 -12.85 12.47 7.72
CA LYS A 87 -12.91 13.87 7.25
C LYS A 87 -13.22 13.93 5.75
N SER A 88 -12.60 13.07 4.93
CA SER A 88 -12.86 13.02 3.49
C SER A 88 -14.29 12.54 3.17
N ASP A 89 -14.90 11.71 4.04
CA ASP A 89 -16.29 11.27 3.92
C ASP A 89 -17.29 12.42 4.07
N ASN A 90 -16.99 13.34 4.97
CA ASN A 90 -17.86 14.46 5.33
C ASN A 90 -17.51 15.76 4.59
N TYR A 91 -16.39 15.78 3.85
CA TYR A 91 -15.94 16.98 3.14
C TYR A 91 -16.87 17.33 1.99
N LYS A 92 -17.20 18.62 1.89
CA LYS A 92 -18.02 19.20 0.82
C LYS A 92 -17.28 20.41 0.25
N SER A 93 -16.69 20.27 -0.92
CA SER A 93 -16.09 21.40 -1.62
C SER A 93 -17.19 22.28 -2.26
N LEU A 94 -16.88 23.55 -2.49
CA LEU A 94 -17.78 24.47 -3.20
C LEU A 94 -18.13 24.02 -4.62
N ILE A 95 -17.24 23.27 -5.26
CA ILE A 95 -17.42 22.69 -6.61
C ILE A 95 -18.05 21.30 -6.58
N GLY A 96 -18.37 20.76 -5.41
CA GLY A 96 -19.01 19.47 -5.24
C GLY A 96 -18.06 18.27 -5.22
N TRP A 97 -16.75 18.48 -5.27
CA TRP A 97 -15.76 17.41 -5.08
C TRP A 97 -15.63 17.02 -3.60
N LYS A 98 -15.59 15.73 -3.35
CA LYS A 98 -15.52 15.15 -2.01
C LYS A 98 -14.15 14.54 -1.73
N ARG A 99 -13.69 13.64 -2.61
CA ARG A 99 -12.45 12.85 -2.45
C ARG A 99 -11.26 13.44 -3.21
N MET A 100 -11.50 14.05 -4.36
CA MET A 100 -10.47 14.58 -5.25
C MET A 100 -9.48 15.53 -4.57
N PRO A 101 -9.91 16.50 -3.73
CA PRO A 101 -8.97 17.39 -3.05
C PRO A 101 -7.97 16.64 -2.16
N TYR A 102 -8.42 15.58 -1.46
CA TYR A 102 -7.54 14.79 -0.60
C TYR A 102 -6.51 13.99 -1.39
N ILE A 103 -6.92 13.41 -2.54
CA ILE A 103 -5.98 12.71 -3.42
C ILE A 103 -4.96 13.70 -3.99
N TRP A 104 -5.40 14.90 -4.37
CA TRP A 104 -4.53 15.96 -4.87
C TRP A 104 -3.50 16.39 -3.83
N TYR A 105 -3.93 16.73 -2.60
CA TYR A 105 -3.01 17.08 -1.52
C TYR A 105 -2.05 15.93 -1.20
N GLY A 106 -2.54 14.69 -1.14
CA GLY A 106 -1.70 13.52 -0.95
C GLY A 106 -0.65 13.38 -2.04
N THR A 107 -1.03 13.59 -3.30
CA THR A 107 -0.11 13.55 -4.44
C THR A 107 0.98 14.63 -4.34
N MET A 108 0.61 15.87 -3.95
CA MET A 108 1.59 16.96 -3.79
C MET A 108 2.58 16.67 -2.65
N TRP A 109 2.10 16.16 -1.52
CA TRP A 109 2.96 15.77 -0.39
C TRP A 109 3.89 14.62 -0.77
N GLN A 110 3.39 13.58 -1.46
CA GLN A 110 4.19 12.45 -1.94
C GLN A 110 5.25 12.91 -2.92
N PHE A 111 4.88 13.73 -3.90
CA PHE A 111 5.82 14.29 -4.89
C PHE A 111 6.88 15.16 -4.23
N GLY A 112 6.48 16.12 -3.38
CA GLY A 112 7.40 17.03 -2.70
C GLY A 112 8.39 16.29 -1.80
N GLY A 113 7.92 15.29 -1.04
CA GLY A 113 8.77 14.44 -0.21
C GLY A 113 9.79 13.67 -1.04
N LEU A 114 9.38 13.00 -2.11
CA LEU A 114 10.28 12.27 -3.02
C LEU A 114 11.26 13.19 -3.75
N ALA A 115 10.84 14.39 -4.14
CA ALA A 115 11.70 15.34 -4.85
C ALA A 115 12.86 15.84 -3.97
N VAL A 116 12.63 16.05 -2.68
CA VAL A 116 13.65 16.51 -1.72
C VAL A 116 14.48 15.35 -1.16
N MET A 117 13.94 14.14 -1.13
CA MET A 117 14.50 12.97 -0.46
C MET A 117 15.95 12.65 -0.83
N PRO A 118 16.38 12.55 -2.10
CA PRO A 118 17.74 12.15 -2.43
C PRO A 118 18.77 13.17 -1.91
N PHE A 119 18.44 14.45 -1.96
CA PHE A 119 19.32 15.50 -1.43
C PHE A 119 19.42 15.44 0.09
N SER A 120 18.30 15.23 0.77
CA SER A 120 18.28 15.10 2.23
C SER A 120 19.10 13.89 2.71
N ILE A 121 19.06 12.77 2.00
CA ILE A 121 19.86 11.57 2.30
C ILE A 121 21.35 11.82 2.09
N ILE A 122 21.73 12.51 1.02
CA ILE A 122 23.13 12.87 0.75
C ILE A 122 23.65 13.81 1.84
N VAL A 123 22.87 14.81 2.25
CA VAL A 123 23.22 15.70 3.37
C VAL A 123 23.38 14.88 4.66
N LEU A 124 22.52 13.92 4.94
CA LEU A 124 22.62 13.05 6.13
C LEU A 124 23.89 12.19 6.11
N SER A 125 24.33 11.72 4.95
CA SER A 125 25.55 10.87 4.81
C SER A 125 26.87 11.63 5.01
N GLY A 126 26.82 12.92 5.32
CA GLY A 126 28.01 13.72 5.65
C GLY A 126 28.69 14.37 4.43
N ASP A 127 28.10 14.32 3.23
CA ASP A 127 28.63 14.98 2.02
C ASP A 127 28.44 16.51 2.02
N GLN A 128 27.92 17.07 3.13
CA GLN A 128 27.76 18.52 3.24
C GLN A 128 29.04 19.16 3.81
N THR A 129 29.47 20.23 3.16
CA THR A 129 30.58 21.04 3.65
C THR A 129 30.15 22.23 4.51
N VAL A 130 28.86 22.60 4.48
CA VAL A 130 28.29 23.77 5.15
C VAL A 130 26.94 23.43 5.78
N GLY A 131 26.75 23.81 7.03
CA GLY A 131 25.47 23.69 7.72
C GLY A 131 25.56 22.96 9.07
N PRO A 132 24.50 23.04 9.90
CA PRO A 132 24.50 22.37 11.20
C PRO A 132 24.33 20.86 11.02
N TRP A 133 25.00 20.06 11.85
CA TRP A 133 25.01 18.59 11.80
C TRP A 133 23.61 17.94 11.86
N TRP A 134 22.64 18.60 12.48
CA TRP A 134 21.26 18.11 12.60
C TRP A 134 20.41 18.33 11.34
N ALA A 135 20.84 19.18 10.39
CA ALA A 135 20.03 19.54 9.22
C ALA A 135 19.65 18.33 8.38
N GLY A 136 20.61 17.42 8.11
CA GLY A 136 20.35 16.18 7.37
C GLY A 136 19.28 15.31 8.05
N HIS A 137 19.32 15.17 9.37
CA HIS A 137 18.37 14.39 10.15
C HIS A 137 16.93 14.92 10.00
N ILE A 138 16.76 16.25 10.13
CA ILE A 138 15.44 16.89 9.98
C ILE A 138 14.93 16.79 8.55
N LEU A 139 15.79 17.04 7.57
CA LEU A 139 15.41 16.99 6.15
C LEU A 139 14.98 15.58 5.72
N VAL A 140 15.71 14.53 6.15
CA VAL A 140 15.33 13.14 5.87
C VAL A 140 14.04 12.79 6.58
N ALA A 141 13.90 13.10 7.88
CA ALA A 141 12.66 12.85 8.62
C ALA A 141 11.45 13.53 7.94
N PHE A 142 11.61 14.78 7.52
CA PHE A 142 10.56 15.50 6.79
C PHE A 142 10.24 14.87 5.44
N SER A 143 11.23 14.45 4.65
CA SER A 143 11.01 13.85 3.33
C SER A 143 10.32 12.48 3.43
N PHE A 144 10.70 11.64 4.42
CA PHE A 144 10.01 10.39 4.71
C PHE A 144 8.58 10.61 5.18
N LEU A 145 8.39 11.56 6.11
CA LEU A 145 7.07 11.95 6.60
C LEU A 145 6.17 12.44 5.46
N ALA A 146 6.66 13.38 4.66
CA ALA A 146 5.90 13.97 3.56
C ALA A 146 5.50 12.91 2.53
N THR A 147 6.45 12.08 2.09
CA THR A 147 6.18 10.99 1.14
C THR A 147 5.17 9.99 1.68
N GLY A 148 5.38 9.52 2.92
CA GLY A 148 4.51 8.50 3.53
C GLY A 148 3.12 9.02 3.84
N MET A 149 2.99 10.22 4.41
CA MET A 149 1.69 10.86 4.64
C MET A 149 0.96 11.16 3.33
N GLY A 150 1.68 11.60 2.31
CA GLY A 150 1.14 11.79 0.98
C GLY A 150 0.58 10.50 0.38
N ALA A 151 1.34 9.41 0.45
CA ALA A 151 0.91 8.09 0.01
C ALA A 151 -0.31 7.59 0.81
N HIS A 152 -0.30 7.75 2.14
CA HIS A 152 -1.43 7.37 2.99
C HIS A 152 -2.70 8.15 2.67
N LEU A 153 -2.59 9.46 2.44
CA LEU A 153 -3.73 10.31 2.10
C LEU A 153 -4.30 9.95 0.73
N THR A 154 -3.44 9.81 -0.28
CA THR A 154 -3.82 9.38 -1.64
C THR A 154 -4.49 8.00 -1.61
N GLN A 155 -3.91 7.04 -0.92
CA GLN A 155 -4.45 5.68 -0.82
C GLN A 155 -5.81 5.66 -0.11
N THR A 156 -5.95 6.35 1.02
CA THR A 156 -7.19 6.36 1.80
C THR A 156 -8.34 7.01 1.01
N ALA A 157 -8.10 8.18 0.43
CA ALA A 157 -9.12 8.89 -0.35
C ALA A 157 -9.42 8.17 -1.68
N GLY A 158 -8.40 7.57 -2.32
CA GLY A 158 -8.56 6.81 -3.55
C GLY A 158 -9.37 5.52 -3.36
N LEU A 159 -9.09 4.75 -2.29
CA LEU A 159 -9.89 3.57 -1.91
C LEU A 159 -11.34 3.96 -1.61
N ALA A 160 -11.55 5.05 -0.88
CA ALA A 160 -12.88 5.56 -0.58
C ALA A 160 -13.61 6.00 -1.87
N LEU A 161 -12.95 6.69 -2.81
CA LEU A 161 -13.52 7.06 -4.09
C LEU A 161 -13.95 5.84 -4.92
N ALA A 162 -13.09 4.81 -4.96
CA ALA A 162 -13.41 3.57 -5.66
C ALA A 162 -14.59 2.83 -5.01
N ALA A 163 -14.65 2.77 -3.68
CA ALA A 163 -15.76 2.18 -2.93
C ALA A 163 -17.08 2.96 -3.11
N ASP A 164 -17.03 4.30 -3.18
CA ASP A 164 -18.20 5.17 -3.42
C ASP A 164 -18.79 4.98 -4.83
N ARG A 165 -17.97 4.53 -5.81
CA ARG A 165 -18.38 4.27 -7.20
C ARG A 165 -18.75 2.81 -7.47
N ALA A 166 -18.35 1.91 -6.57
CA ALA A 166 -18.70 0.50 -6.66
C ALA A 166 -20.13 0.27 -6.15
N THR A 167 -20.84 -0.70 -6.75
CA THR A 167 -22.08 -1.20 -6.17
C THR A 167 -21.79 -2.09 -4.97
N ASP A 168 -22.77 -2.34 -4.10
CA ASP A 168 -22.58 -3.22 -2.92
C ASP A 168 -22.14 -4.65 -3.34
N GLN A 169 -22.56 -5.11 -4.53
CA GLN A 169 -22.19 -6.42 -5.06
C GLN A 169 -20.75 -6.46 -5.61
N THR A 170 -20.24 -5.35 -6.16
CA THR A 170 -18.92 -5.31 -6.81
C THR A 170 -17.83 -4.73 -5.93
N ARG A 171 -18.17 -4.13 -4.76
CA ARG A 171 -17.24 -3.43 -3.89
C ARG A 171 -16.04 -4.29 -3.47
N SER A 172 -16.26 -5.55 -3.11
CA SER A 172 -15.18 -6.46 -2.72
C SER A 172 -14.22 -6.75 -3.86
N GLN A 173 -14.72 -6.93 -5.10
CA GLN A 173 -13.88 -7.16 -6.27
C GLN A 173 -13.09 -5.90 -6.66
N VAL A 174 -13.71 -4.71 -6.54
CA VAL A 174 -13.01 -3.43 -6.78
C VAL A 174 -11.85 -3.26 -5.80
N VAL A 175 -12.07 -3.49 -4.50
CA VAL A 175 -11.02 -3.40 -3.48
C VAL A 175 -9.92 -4.43 -3.72
N ALA A 176 -10.29 -5.66 -4.10
CA ALA A 176 -9.31 -6.71 -4.43
C ALA A 176 -8.45 -6.31 -5.65
N LEU A 177 -9.04 -5.76 -6.71
CA LEU A 177 -8.30 -5.26 -7.87
C LEU A 177 -7.33 -4.14 -7.47
N LEU A 178 -7.77 -3.20 -6.65
CA LEU A 178 -6.91 -2.11 -6.17
C LEU A 178 -5.72 -2.64 -5.38
N TYR A 179 -5.92 -3.68 -4.56
CA TYR A 179 -4.82 -4.31 -3.83
C TYR A 179 -3.84 -5.04 -4.78
N VAL A 180 -4.35 -5.72 -5.80
CA VAL A 180 -3.51 -6.32 -6.85
C VAL A 180 -2.71 -5.25 -7.58
N MET A 181 -3.31 -4.12 -7.93
CA MET A 181 -2.60 -3.01 -8.59
C MET A 181 -1.53 -2.38 -7.70
N PHE A 182 -1.75 -2.33 -6.38
CA PHE A 182 -0.73 -1.93 -5.40
C PHE A 182 0.48 -2.89 -5.42
N LEU A 183 0.22 -4.20 -5.34
CA LEU A 183 1.27 -5.23 -5.40
C LEU A 183 2.01 -5.21 -6.74
N LEU A 184 1.30 -5.07 -7.86
CA LEU A 184 1.92 -4.92 -9.18
C LEU A 184 2.81 -3.67 -9.25
N GLY A 185 2.34 -2.55 -8.68
CA GLY A 185 3.14 -1.32 -8.58
C GLY A 185 4.43 -1.55 -7.78
N MET A 186 4.35 -2.26 -6.66
CA MET A 186 5.53 -2.64 -5.87
C MET A 186 6.48 -3.55 -6.65
N GLY A 187 5.98 -4.62 -7.25
CA GLY A 187 6.79 -5.57 -7.98
C GLY A 187 7.50 -4.95 -9.19
N LEU A 188 6.78 -4.18 -9.99
CA LEU A 188 7.35 -3.48 -11.15
C LEU A 188 8.40 -2.43 -10.71
N ALA A 189 8.12 -1.68 -9.64
CA ALA A 189 9.08 -0.72 -9.08
C ALA A 189 10.34 -1.42 -8.56
N ALA A 190 10.21 -2.54 -7.85
CA ALA A 190 11.33 -3.32 -7.34
C ALA A 190 12.24 -3.79 -8.48
N VAL A 191 11.67 -4.37 -9.54
CA VAL A 191 12.45 -4.80 -10.71
C VAL A 191 13.10 -3.60 -11.40
N ALA A 192 12.37 -2.51 -11.62
CA ALA A 192 12.90 -1.29 -12.28
C ALA A 192 14.05 -0.67 -11.45
N PHE A 193 13.88 -0.52 -10.14
CA PHE A 193 14.93 0.06 -9.28
C PHE A 193 16.12 -0.87 -9.13
N GLY A 194 15.90 -2.19 -9.05
CA GLY A 194 16.96 -3.19 -9.06
C GLY A 194 17.83 -3.07 -10.32
N PHE A 195 17.20 -2.93 -11.49
CA PHE A 195 17.91 -2.74 -12.74
C PHE A 195 18.64 -1.37 -12.84
N LEU A 196 17.96 -0.28 -12.47
CA LEU A 196 18.50 1.07 -12.58
C LEU A 196 19.64 1.35 -11.58
N LEU A 197 19.63 0.69 -10.42
CA LEU A 197 20.63 0.81 -9.36
C LEU A 197 21.65 -0.35 -9.34
N ALA A 198 21.71 -1.16 -10.38
CA ALA A 198 22.67 -2.28 -10.49
C ALA A 198 24.13 -1.81 -10.30
N ASP A 199 24.50 -0.71 -10.98
CA ASP A 199 25.77 -0.02 -10.75
C ASP A 199 25.49 1.22 -9.90
N PHE A 200 25.44 1.05 -8.60
CA PHE A 200 25.07 2.12 -7.68
C PHE A 200 26.03 3.31 -7.76
N THR A 201 25.44 4.51 -7.88
CA THR A 201 26.12 5.80 -7.67
C THR A 201 25.16 6.79 -7.02
N LYS A 202 25.67 7.76 -6.26
CA LYS A 202 24.83 8.82 -5.65
C LYS A 202 24.02 9.58 -6.72
N PHE A 203 24.59 9.78 -7.90
CA PHE A 203 23.92 10.44 -9.02
C PHE A 203 22.75 9.60 -9.57
N LYS A 204 22.95 8.28 -9.74
CA LYS A 204 21.86 7.37 -10.15
C LYS A 204 20.74 7.33 -9.10
N LEU A 205 21.09 7.38 -7.80
CA LEU A 205 20.09 7.47 -6.74
C LEU A 205 19.19 8.70 -6.91
N ILE A 206 19.78 9.87 -7.15
CA ILE A 206 19.02 11.11 -7.42
C ILE A 206 18.09 10.92 -8.63
N GLN A 207 18.61 10.42 -9.74
CA GLN A 207 17.81 10.19 -10.96
C GLN A 207 16.64 9.24 -10.74
N VAL A 208 16.86 8.12 -10.03
CA VAL A 208 15.85 7.11 -9.78
C VAL A 208 14.76 7.64 -8.85
N VAL A 209 15.11 8.30 -7.76
CA VAL A 209 14.12 8.82 -6.80
C VAL A 209 13.33 9.98 -7.39
N GLN A 210 13.97 10.91 -8.08
CA GLN A 210 13.27 12.00 -8.76
C GLN A 210 12.44 11.53 -9.95
N GLY A 211 12.93 10.55 -10.71
CA GLY A 211 12.16 9.88 -11.75
C GLY A 211 10.90 9.23 -11.19
N ALA A 212 11.02 8.53 -10.06
CA ALA A 212 9.88 7.96 -9.36
C ALA A 212 8.90 9.05 -8.85
N ALA A 213 9.40 10.19 -8.37
CA ALA A 213 8.55 11.32 -8.00
C ALA A 213 7.68 11.80 -9.17
N VAL A 214 8.28 11.99 -10.36
CA VAL A 214 7.55 12.39 -11.57
C VAL A 214 6.57 11.32 -12.01
N VAL A 215 6.98 10.04 -12.03
CA VAL A 215 6.11 8.92 -12.43
C VAL A 215 4.91 8.82 -11.50
N THR A 216 5.12 8.89 -10.18
CA THR A 216 4.02 8.82 -9.20
C THR A 216 3.05 10.00 -9.32
N LEU A 217 3.57 11.21 -9.58
CA LEU A 217 2.75 12.38 -9.86
C LEU A 217 1.87 12.15 -11.10
N LEU A 218 2.46 11.73 -12.21
CA LEU A 218 1.74 11.49 -13.47
C LEU A 218 0.68 10.39 -13.31
N LEU A 219 1.01 9.27 -12.64
CA LEU A 219 0.07 8.18 -12.38
C LEU A 219 -1.13 8.68 -11.57
N ASN A 220 -0.90 9.46 -10.52
CA ASN A 220 -1.97 10.02 -9.72
C ASN A 220 -2.83 11.03 -10.49
N LEU A 221 -2.24 11.88 -11.32
CA LEU A 221 -2.97 12.81 -12.19
C LEU A 221 -3.87 12.07 -13.18
N ILE A 222 -3.35 11.02 -13.82
CA ILE A 222 -4.13 10.17 -14.72
C ILE A 222 -5.23 9.44 -13.95
N ALA A 223 -4.92 8.93 -12.75
CA ALA A 223 -5.88 8.22 -11.91
C ALA A 223 -7.10 9.06 -11.58
N ILE A 224 -6.91 10.33 -11.20
CA ILE A 224 -8.01 11.19 -10.78
C ILE A 224 -8.77 11.86 -11.94
N TRP A 225 -8.25 11.78 -13.16
CA TRP A 225 -8.83 12.49 -14.31
C TRP A 225 -10.28 12.07 -14.57
N ARG A 226 -11.23 13.03 -14.42
CA ARG A 226 -12.68 12.83 -14.63
C ARG A 226 -13.29 11.66 -13.84
N GLN A 227 -12.79 11.40 -12.62
CA GLN A 227 -13.30 10.29 -11.78
C GLN A 227 -14.47 10.71 -10.89
N GLU A 228 -14.52 11.95 -10.44
CA GLU A 228 -15.61 12.45 -9.61
C GLU A 228 -16.47 13.45 -10.39
N ARG A 229 -17.79 13.22 -10.38
CA ARG A 229 -18.74 14.12 -11.04
C ARG A 229 -18.93 15.37 -10.16
N LEU A 230 -18.98 16.53 -10.81
CA LEU A 230 -19.37 17.78 -10.16
C LEU A 230 -20.83 17.67 -9.72
N LYS A 231 -21.09 17.65 -8.43
CA LYS A 231 -22.44 17.74 -7.86
C LYS A 231 -22.49 19.02 -7.04
N PRO A 232 -23.02 20.14 -7.58
CA PRO A 232 -23.16 21.38 -6.83
C PRO A 232 -23.90 21.12 -5.52
N VAL A 233 -23.36 21.60 -4.41
CA VAL A 233 -23.97 21.42 -3.09
C VAL A 233 -25.16 22.38 -2.99
N GLU A 234 -26.38 21.88 -2.88
CA GLU A 234 -27.52 22.68 -2.48
C GLU A 234 -27.23 23.28 -1.10
N LYS A 235 -27.28 24.60 -0.98
CA LYS A 235 -27.01 25.37 0.26
C LYS A 235 -27.76 24.86 1.50
N LYS A 236 -28.90 24.20 1.31
CA LYS A 236 -29.76 23.63 2.36
C LYS A 236 -29.16 22.42 3.12
N ASN A 237 -28.12 21.77 2.59
CA ASN A 237 -27.55 20.55 3.17
C ASN A 237 -26.20 20.74 3.89
N ILE A 238 -25.76 21.99 4.10
CA ILE A 238 -24.47 22.30 4.74
C ILE A 238 -24.52 22.02 6.26
N TYR A 239 -25.70 22.02 6.87
CA TYR A 239 -25.91 21.88 8.32
C TYR A 239 -26.35 20.49 8.80
N LYS A 240 -26.20 19.42 7.98
CA LYS A 240 -26.40 18.08 8.54
C LYS A 240 -25.28 17.80 9.53
N THR A 241 -25.67 17.61 10.77
CA THR A 241 -24.82 17.26 11.92
C THR A 241 -23.80 16.19 11.51
N GLU A 242 -22.52 16.57 11.54
CA GLU A 242 -21.43 15.62 11.28
C GLU A 242 -21.48 14.54 12.35
N ALA A 243 -21.63 13.29 11.93
CA ALA A 243 -21.47 12.18 12.86
C ALA A 243 -20.05 12.27 13.44
N ALA A 244 -19.91 12.34 14.76
CA ALA A 244 -18.59 12.46 15.37
C ALA A 244 -17.83 11.12 15.25
N PHE A 245 -16.55 11.15 14.87
CA PHE A 245 -15.71 9.97 14.71
C PHE A 245 -15.62 9.12 16.00
N ILE A 246 -15.44 9.77 17.15
CA ILE A 246 -15.24 9.10 18.45
C ILE A 246 -16.42 8.21 18.85
N PRO A 247 -17.71 8.62 18.77
CA PRO A 247 -18.84 7.75 19.04
C PRO A 247 -18.89 6.51 18.14
N ILE A 248 -18.62 6.66 16.84
CA ILE A 248 -18.63 5.54 15.90
C ILE A 248 -17.50 4.55 16.24
N MET A 249 -16.31 5.04 16.51
CA MET A 249 -15.17 4.22 16.92
C MET A 249 -15.46 3.51 18.24
N ARG A 250 -16.06 4.19 19.21
CA ARG A 250 -16.46 3.57 20.49
C ARG A 250 -17.50 2.46 20.30
N LEU A 251 -18.47 2.65 19.39
CA LEU A 251 -19.46 1.62 19.07
C LEU A 251 -18.79 0.40 18.42
N PHE A 252 -17.86 0.61 17.49
CA PHE A 252 -17.10 -0.47 16.88
C PHE A 252 -16.26 -1.26 17.89
N LEU A 253 -15.57 -0.57 18.80
CA LEU A 253 -14.77 -1.17 19.87
C LEU A 253 -15.62 -1.94 20.90
N LYS A 254 -16.88 -1.53 21.12
CA LYS A 254 -17.82 -2.26 21.97
C LYS A 254 -18.40 -3.51 21.31
N SER A 255 -18.35 -3.61 19.97
CA SER A 255 -18.82 -4.79 19.27
C SER A 255 -17.87 -5.97 19.51
N GLN A 256 -18.42 -7.15 19.80
CA GLN A 256 -17.64 -8.35 20.13
C GLN A 256 -16.67 -8.75 18.98
N GLY A 257 -17.10 -8.60 17.72
CA GLY A 257 -16.26 -8.88 16.55
C GLY A 257 -15.24 -7.79 16.23
N GLY A 258 -15.58 -6.51 16.44
CA GLY A 258 -14.72 -5.38 16.11
C GLY A 258 -13.41 -5.33 16.90
N ARG A 259 -13.49 -5.57 18.22
CA ARG A 259 -12.30 -5.62 19.09
C ARG A 259 -11.37 -6.78 18.72
N SER A 260 -11.91 -7.97 18.51
CA SER A 260 -11.12 -9.15 18.12
C SER A 260 -10.47 -8.96 16.78
N LEU A 261 -11.18 -8.40 15.80
CA LEU A 261 -10.62 -8.09 14.49
C LEU A 261 -9.45 -7.10 14.60
N LEU A 262 -9.60 -6.02 15.37
CA LEU A 262 -8.53 -5.03 15.54
C LEU A 262 -7.28 -5.66 16.15
N LEU A 263 -7.41 -6.53 17.14
CA LEU A 263 -6.27 -7.24 17.74
C LEU A 263 -5.59 -8.16 16.73
N VAL A 264 -6.37 -8.95 15.98
CA VAL A 264 -5.83 -9.86 14.95
C VAL A 264 -5.11 -9.07 13.86
N VAL A 265 -5.71 -7.98 13.38
CA VAL A 265 -5.10 -7.12 12.37
C VAL A 265 -3.84 -6.45 12.92
N PHE A 266 -3.90 -5.92 14.14
CA PHE A 266 -2.76 -5.25 14.76
C PHE A 266 -1.55 -6.19 14.92
N PHE A 267 -1.72 -7.31 15.62
CA PHE A 267 -0.62 -8.25 15.86
C PHE A 267 -0.17 -8.96 14.58
N GLY A 268 -1.09 -9.35 13.71
CA GLY A 268 -0.76 -10.00 12.45
C GLY A 268 -0.01 -9.07 11.50
N THR A 269 -0.46 -7.81 11.37
CA THR A 269 0.24 -6.81 10.55
C THR A 269 1.61 -6.48 11.16
N LEU A 270 1.67 -6.28 12.48
CA LEU A 270 2.93 -6.02 13.18
C LEU A 270 3.95 -7.14 12.89
N GLY A 271 3.57 -8.41 13.09
CA GLY A 271 4.45 -9.55 12.84
C GLY A 271 4.88 -9.68 11.38
N LEU A 272 3.96 -9.44 10.43
CA LEU A 272 4.26 -9.53 9.00
C LEU A 272 5.06 -8.33 8.46
N SER A 273 4.97 -7.15 9.08
CA SER A 273 5.66 -5.93 8.61
C SER A 273 6.99 -5.66 9.29
N MET A 274 7.26 -6.26 10.47
CA MET A 274 8.56 -6.05 11.15
C MET A 274 9.75 -6.47 10.28
N GLN A 275 9.60 -7.52 9.49
CA GLN A 275 10.65 -8.00 8.59
C GLN A 275 10.90 -7.08 7.39
N ASP A 276 9.95 -6.25 6.99
CA ASP A 276 10.07 -5.39 5.81
C ASP A 276 11.25 -4.42 5.92
N ILE A 277 11.52 -3.93 7.13
CA ILE A 277 12.64 -3.01 7.41
C ILE A 277 13.99 -3.74 7.44
N LEU A 278 14.01 -5.03 7.79
CA LEU A 278 15.24 -5.79 8.03
C LEU A 278 15.70 -6.59 6.81
N LEU A 279 14.79 -7.02 5.94
CA LEU A 279 15.13 -7.98 4.89
C LEU A 279 16.17 -7.47 3.90
N GLU A 280 15.96 -6.29 3.31
CA GLU A 280 16.91 -5.77 2.30
C GLU A 280 18.28 -5.42 2.90
N PRO A 281 18.37 -4.74 4.08
CA PRO A 281 19.65 -4.55 4.77
C PRO A 281 20.36 -5.87 5.14
N TYR A 282 19.63 -6.88 5.64
CA TYR A 282 20.18 -8.20 5.95
C TYR A 282 20.84 -8.84 4.71
N GLY A 283 20.18 -8.79 3.57
CA GLY A 283 20.72 -9.24 2.30
C GLY A 283 22.00 -8.51 1.88
N GLY A 284 22.06 -7.19 2.16
CA GLY A 284 23.23 -6.37 1.84
C GLY A 284 24.41 -6.54 2.81
N GLU A 285 24.16 -6.47 4.13
CA GLU A 285 25.21 -6.47 5.16
C GLU A 285 25.70 -7.90 5.48
N ILE A 286 24.79 -8.87 5.59
CA ILE A 286 25.10 -10.22 6.03
C ILE A 286 25.43 -11.15 4.86
N LEU A 287 24.57 -11.13 3.81
CA LEU A 287 24.75 -12.01 2.66
C LEU A 287 25.60 -11.39 1.53
N GLY A 288 26.05 -10.13 1.67
CA GLY A 288 26.91 -9.45 0.70
C GLY A 288 26.24 -9.23 -0.67
N LEU A 289 24.90 -9.18 -0.74
CA LEU A 289 24.17 -9.08 -1.99
C LEU A 289 24.17 -7.62 -2.51
N SER A 290 24.20 -7.47 -3.84
CA SER A 290 24.12 -6.17 -4.51
C SER A 290 22.76 -5.49 -4.30
N VAL A 291 22.67 -4.16 -4.56
CA VAL A 291 21.41 -3.39 -4.53
C VAL A 291 20.36 -4.05 -5.41
N ALA A 292 20.75 -4.44 -6.62
CA ALA A 292 19.85 -5.11 -7.56
C ALA A 292 19.27 -6.41 -6.99
N ALA A 293 20.11 -7.25 -6.38
CA ALA A 293 19.71 -8.54 -5.83
C ALA A 293 18.74 -8.38 -4.64
N THR A 294 19.03 -7.45 -3.73
CA THR A 294 18.16 -7.19 -2.56
C THR A 294 16.85 -6.51 -2.93
N THR A 295 16.86 -5.55 -3.88
CA THR A 295 15.63 -4.91 -4.34
C THR A 295 14.73 -5.88 -5.12
N ASN A 296 15.31 -6.83 -5.89
CA ASN A 296 14.54 -7.89 -6.55
C ASN A 296 13.86 -8.84 -5.55
N LEU A 297 14.32 -8.92 -4.31
CA LEU A 297 13.65 -9.67 -3.24
C LEU A 297 12.22 -9.19 -3.04
N THR A 298 11.99 -7.87 -3.06
CA THR A 298 10.64 -7.30 -2.96
C THR A 298 9.74 -7.80 -4.10
N ALA A 299 10.28 -7.97 -5.33
CA ALA A 299 9.50 -8.54 -6.43
C ALA A 299 9.11 -10.02 -6.17
N ILE A 300 10.01 -10.81 -5.59
CA ILE A 300 9.75 -12.21 -5.21
C ILE A 300 8.69 -12.27 -4.10
N TRP A 301 8.79 -11.41 -3.09
CA TRP A 301 7.79 -11.26 -2.05
C TRP A 301 6.41 -10.90 -2.64
N VAL A 302 6.35 -9.98 -3.59
CA VAL A 302 5.12 -9.60 -4.30
C VAL A 302 4.51 -10.78 -5.04
N ILE A 303 5.32 -11.60 -5.73
CA ILE A 303 4.84 -12.81 -6.41
C ILE A 303 4.20 -13.74 -5.37
N GLY A 304 4.85 -13.97 -4.24
CA GLY A 304 4.30 -14.74 -3.12
C GLY A 304 2.95 -14.18 -2.65
N ALA A 305 2.87 -12.85 -2.44
CA ALA A 305 1.65 -12.17 -2.00
C ALA A 305 0.49 -12.31 -3.00
N LEU A 306 0.76 -12.19 -4.31
CA LEU A 306 -0.23 -12.42 -5.36
C LEU A 306 -0.74 -13.86 -5.39
N VAL A 307 0.16 -14.84 -5.24
CA VAL A 307 -0.22 -16.25 -5.13
C VAL A 307 -1.07 -16.50 -3.88
N GLY A 308 -0.67 -15.96 -2.74
CA GLY A 308 -1.43 -16.04 -1.49
C GLY A 308 -2.83 -15.45 -1.60
N LEU A 309 -2.94 -14.27 -2.20
CA LEU A 309 -4.21 -13.59 -2.50
C LEU A 309 -5.12 -14.46 -3.40
N PHE A 310 -4.54 -15.05 -4.45
CA PHE A 310 -5.29 -15.92 -5.36
C PHE A 310 -5.80 -17.17 -4.64
N ILE A 311 -4.95 -17.85 -3.86
CA ILE A 311 -5.32 -19.03 -3.08
C ILE A 311 -6.43 -18.69 -2.08
N ALA A 312 -6.29 -17.59 -1.31
CA ALA A 312 -7.29 -17.14 -0.35
C ALA A 312 -8.64 -16.89 -1.02
N SER A 313 -8.65 -16.12 -2.11
CA SER A 313 -9.87 -15.78 -2.83
C SER A 313 -10.61 -17.01 -3.35
N ARG A 314 -9.87 -18.01 -3.85
CA ARG A 314 -10.44 -19.27 -4.38
C ARG A 314 -10.93 -20.20 -3.26
N SER A 315 -10.17 -20.30 -2.16
CA SER A 315 -10.53 -21.15 -1.01
C SER A 315 -11.80 -20.66 -0.33
N LEU A 316 -11.93 -19.36 -0.14
CA LEU A 316 -13.08 -18.73 0.53
C LEU A 316 -14.34 -18.79 -0.34
N LYS A 317 -14.24 -18.63 -1.67
CA LYS A 317 -15.37 -18.88 -2.61
C LYS A 317 -15.91 -20.31 -2.52
N ARG A 318 -15.04 -21.30 -2.31
CA ARG A 318 -15.42 -22.73 -2.22
C ARG A 318 -15.96 -23.16 -0.85
N LYS A 319 -16.08 -22.24 0.12
CA LYS A 319 -16.46 -22.55 1.53
C LYS A 319 -15.63 -23.66 2.18
N LYS A 320 -14.47 -23.99 1.65
CA LYS A 320 -13.52 -24.98 2.17
C LYS A 320 -12.55 -24.34 3.15
N GLY A 321 -13.00 -24.02 4.34
CA GLY A 321 -12.21 -23.40 5.40
C GLY A 321 -12.69 -21.99 5.72
N GLY A 322 -12.85 -21.70 7.02
CA GLY A 322 -13.22 -20.37 7.47
C GLY A 322 -12.05 -19.37 7.31
N PRO A 323 -12.32 -18.05 7.25
CA PRO A 323 -11.27 -17.05 7.11
C PRO A 323 -10.27 -17.07 8.29
N ILE A 324 -10.70 -17.46 9.49
CA ILE A 324 -9.82 -17.60 10.67
C ILE A 324 -8.76 -18.69 10.43
N ARG A 325 -9.16 -19.85 9.86
CA ARG A 325 -8.21 -20.93 9.53
C ARG A 325 -7.18 -20.47 8.51
N SER A 326 -7.60 -19.69 7.51
CA SER A 326 -6.68 -19.10 6.53
C SER A 326 -5.68 -18.14 7.17
N ILE A 327 -6.10 -17.34 8.17
CA ILE A 327 -5.19 -16.45 8.93
C ILE A 327 -4.14 -17.27 9.68
N VAL A 328 -4.54 -18.33 10.37
CA VAL A 328 -3.61 -19.20 11.11
C VAL A 328 -2.59 -19.83 10.15
N PHE A 329 -3.04 -20.38 9.02
CA PHE A 329 -2.13 -20.90 7.99
C PHE A 329 -1.18 -19.84 7.44
N ALA A 330 -1.68 -18.63 7.19
CA ALA A 330 -0.87 -17.52 6.71
C ALA A 330 0.30 -17.20 7.64
N LEU A 331 0.02 -17.13 8.95
CA LEU A 331 1.04 -16.85 9.96
C LEU A 331 2.07 -17.97 10.08
N PHE A 332 1.65 -19.25 10.06
CA PHE A 332 2.58 -20.38 10.08
C PHE A 332 3.49 -20.42 8.84
N ILE A 333 2.96 -20.13 7.65
CA ILE A 333 3.75 -20.04 6.43
C ILE A 333 4.79 -18.92 6.55
N ALA A 334 4.38 -17.74 7.06
CA ALA A 334 5.29 -16.62 7.23
C ALA A 334 6.39 -16.92 8.27
N ILE A 335 6.06 -17.57 9.39
CA ILE A 335 7.05 -18.04 10.38
C ILE A 335 8.04 -19.01 9.73
N GLY A 336 7.56 -19.99 8.95
CA GLY A 336 8.42 -20.89 8.19
C GLY A 336 9.36 -20.15 7.23
N GLY A 337 8.86 -19.11 6.55
CA GLY A 337 9.65 -18.23 5.70
C GLY A 337 10.74 -17.48 6.47
N LEU A 338 10.43 -16.94 7.65
CA LEU A 338 11.41 -16.29 8.53
C LEU A 338 12.52 -17.27 8.99
N CYS A 339 12.14 -18.48 9.36
CA CYS A 339 13.11 -19.52 9.73
C CYS A 339 14.08 -19.84 8.58
N LEU A 340 13.60 -19.90 7.34
CA LEU A 340 14.45 -20.13 6.17
C LEU A 340 15.41 -18.95 5.92
N ILE A 341 14.96 -17.71 6.12
CA ILE A 341 15.80 -16.52 6.00
C ILE A 341 16.93 -16.56 7.05
N ILE A 342 16.60 -16.85 8.30
CA ILE A 342 17.60 -16.98 9.38
C ILE A 342 18.62 -18.09 9.07
N MET A 343 18.19 -19.20 8.45
CA MET A 343 19.06 -20.31 8.09
C MET A 343 19.91 -20.02 6.84
N SER A 344 19.62 -18.97 6.08
CA SER A 344 20.33 -18.69 4.81
C SER A 344 21.81 -18.38 4.99
N ASP A 345 22.18 -17.64 6.02
CA ASP A 345 23.57 -17.29 6.35
C ASP A 345 24.35 -18.52 6.91
N PRO A 346 23.91 -19.21 7.99
CA PRO A 346 24.62 -20.37 8.51
C PRO A 346 24.81 -21.51 7.49
N MET A 347 23.88 -21.66 6.55
CA MET A 347 23.94 -22.67 5.50
C MET A 347 24.65 -22.20 4.22
N ASN A 348 25.03 -20.93 4.13
CA ASN A 348 25.59 -20.31 2.91
C ASN A 348 24.71 -20.52 1.66
N LEU A 349 23.38 -20.52 1.83
CA LEU A 349 22.41 -20.77 0.78
C LEU A 349 21.51 -19.56 0.55
N VAL A 350 21.89 -18.69 -0.36
CA VAL A 350 21.10 -17.49 -0.75
C VAL A 350 19.70 -17.88 -1.30
N SER A 351 19.53 -19.08 -1.83
CA SER A 351 18.23 -19.58 -2.28
C SER A 351 17.20 -19.66 -1.15
N LEU A 352 17.62 -19.94 0.10
CA LEU A 352 16.74 -19.97 1.27
C LEU A 352 16.21 -18.58 1.59
N TYR A 353 17.05 -17.54 1.42
CA TYR A 353 16.65 -16.14 1.61
C TYR A 353 15.54 -15.73 0.62
N TYR A 354 15.69 -16.05 -0.66
CA TYR A 354 14.66 -15.76 -1.67
C TYR A 354 13.39 -16.58 -1.47
N PHE A 355 13.53 -17.88 -1.18
CA PHE A 355 12.35 -18.74 -0.96
C PHE A 355 11.62 -18.40 0.33
N GLY A 356 12.34 -18.04 1.39
CA GLY A 356 11.76 -17.53 2.64
C GLY A 356 10.95 -16.24 2.41
N SER A 357 11.49 -15.31 1.62
CA SER A 357 10.78 -14.09 1.26
C SER A 357 9.49 -14.37 0.45
N PHE A 358 9.53 -15.31 -0.49
CA PHE A 358 8.35 -15.77 -1.21
C PHE A 358 7.27 -16.30 -0.25
N LEU A 359 7.65 -17.13 0.73
CA LEU A 359 6.71 -17.69 1.72
C LEU A 359 6.11 -16.59 2.62
N ILE A 360 6.91 -15.62 3.04
CA ILE A 360 6.38 -14.48 3.81
C ILE A 360 5.37 -13.70 2.97
N GLY A 361 5.68 -13.43 1.69
CA GLY A 361 4.74 -12.81 0.77
C GLY A 361 3.44 -13.60 0.65
N LEU A 362 3.53 -14.92 0.46
CA LEU A 362 2.38 -15.82 0.37
C LEU A 362 1.52 -15.75 1.64
N GLY A 363 2.13 -15.78 2.81
CA GLY A 363 1.46 -15.57 4.09
C GLY A 363 0.76 -14.22 4.16
N THR A 364 1.43 -13.15 3.75
CA THR A 364 0.86 -11.78 3.74
C THR A 364 -0.37 -11.69 2.83
N GLY A 365 -0.32 -12.26 1.64
CA GLY A 365 -1.47 -12.28 0.71
C GLY A 365 -2.67 -13.05 1.25
N LEU A 366 -2.44 -14.22 1.87
CA LEU A 366 -3.46 -15.01 2.55
C LEU A 366 -4.09 -14.24 3.72
N PHE A 367 -3.26 -13.60 4.56
CA PHE A 367 -3.69 -12.81 5.71
C PHE A 367 -4.55 -11.62 5.30
N ALA A 368 -4.09 -10.84 4.32
CA ALA A 368 -4.75 -9.62 3.88
C ALA A 368 -6.18 -9.87 3.36
N VAL A 369 -6.37 -10.91 2.52
CA VAL A 369 -7.72 -11.26 2.01
C VAL A 369 -8.61 -11.79 3.12
N SER A 370 -8.08 -12.64 4.00
CA SER A 370 -8.87 -13.26 5.06
C SER A 370 -9.35 -12.24 6.09
N THR A 371 -8.50 -11.30 6.48
CA THR A 371 -8.87 -10.20 7.39
C THR A 371 -9.86 -9.23 6.75
N LEU A 372 -9.69 -8.92 5.45
CA LEU A 372 -10.64 -8.08 4.71
C LEU A 372 -12.04 -8.69 4.69
N ILE A 373 -12.15 -10.00 4.45
CA ILE A 373 -13.45 -10.69 4.42
C ILE A 373 -14.10 -10.68 5.81
N ILE A 374 -13.35 -10.90 6.89
CA ILE A 374 -13.87 -10.79 8.24
C ILE A 374 -14.36 -9.36 8.51
N ALA A 375 -13.57 -8.35 8.11
CA ALA A 375 -13.95 -6.94 8.28
C ALA A 375 -15.27 -6.60 7.58
N MET A 376 -15.52 -7.17 6.39
CA MET A 376 -16.75 -6.97 5.64
C MET A 376 -17.97 -7.73 6.21
N THR A 377 -17.75 -8.76 7.03
CA THR A 377 -18.83 -9.57 7.59
C THR A 377 -19.27 -9.13 8.99
N ILE A 378 -18.52 -8.24 9.66
CA ILE A 378 -18.91 -7.71 10.96
C ILE A 378 -20.08 -6.73 10.80
N PRO A 379 -21.28 -7.05 11.32
CA PRO A 379 -22.40 -6.13 11.27
C PRO A 379 -22.10 -4.94 12.20
N ILE A 380 -21.95 -3.76 11.65
CA ILE A 380 -22.07 -2.53 12.42
C ILE A 380 -23.56 -2.40 12.69
N SER A 381 -24.02 -2.78 13.90
CA SER A 381 -25.40 -2.58 14.29
C SER A 381 -25.69 -1.09 14.18
N LYS A 382 -26.41 -0.69 13.13
CA LYS A 382 -27.10 0.60 13.12
C LYS A 382 -28.00 0.53 14.35
N GLY A 383 -27.73 1.33 15.36
CA GLY A 383 -28.63 1.52 16.48
C GLY A 383 -30.00 1.92 15.89
N THR A 384 -30.85 0.92 15.71
CA THR A 384 -32.28 1.16 15.53
C THR A 384 -32.79 1.63 16.88
N GLY A 385 -32.59 2.94 17.14
CA GLY A 385 -33.39 3.64 18.11
C GLY A 385 -34.83 3.68 17.58
N ARG A 386 -35.61 2.64 17.86
CA ARG A 386 -37.04 2.74 18.03
C ARG A 386 -37.29 2.63 19.52
N GLY A 387 -37.63 3.77 20.08
CA GLY A 387 -38.14 4.01 21.38
C GLY A 387 -38.72 5.40 21.37
#